data_f72990e5387a2d60e9eb5dbd698b817c
#
_entry.id   f72990e5387a2d60e9eb5dbd698b817c
#
_cell.length_a   1.000
_cell.length_b   1.000
_cell.length_c   1.000
_cell.angle_alpha   90.00
_cell.angle_beta   90.00
_cell.angle_gamma   90.00
#
_symmetry.space_group_name_H-M   'P 1'
#
loop_
_entity.id
_entity.type
_entity.pdbx_description
1 polymer ?
#
loop_
_entity_poly.entity_id
_entity_poly.type
_entity_poly.pdbx_seq_one_letter_code
_entity_poly.pdbx_strand_id
1 'polypeptide(L)'
;ESTLSNIARIIERNHIEIESFISSTYSNGFSSLNKEELRLGCALIDIGASTTSVGIFYEDSLIYSFDIPLGGYNITNDIASGLATTITEAERIKVLHGNLYNSTFSSNEQINIASQDQNNTNAYQTVSIGIINEIIKARISEIFEIVEKHLKIKKYDHFLKTKVVFTGGASQITGLEEISKNLLSRFTRVSTPVRINGLPDAACTSNFATVIGALLSINKSSALNNNINLNEKLNSFQKLYRWMATNV
;
A
#
# COMPACT_ATOMS: atom_id res chain seq x y z
N GLU A 1 -2.32 -8.68 19.89
CA GLU A 1 -1.25 -9.44 20.61
C GLU A 1 -1.05 -10.84 20.02
N SER A 2 -2.10 -11.64 19.78
CA SER A 2 -1.96 -13.02 19.28
C SER A 2 -1.24 -13.15 17.94
N THR A 3 -1.48 -12.25 17.00
CA THR A 3 -0.87 -12.29 15.65
C THR A 3 0.63 -12.05 15.69
N LEU A 4 1.10 -11.03 16.42
CA LEU A 4 2.53 -10.76 16.57
C LEU A 4 3.24 -11.90 17.29
N SER A 5 2.63 -12.44 18.36
CA SER A 5 3.18 -13.61 19.07
C SER A 5 3.28 -14.85 18.18
N ASN A 6 2.32 -15.07 17.30
CA ASN A 6 2.38 -16.19 16.36
C ASN A 6 3.50 -16.01 15.32
N ILE A 7 3.65 -14.80 14.78
CA ILE A 7 4.75 -14.49 13.86
C ILE A 7 6.08 -14.66 14.57
N ALA A 8 6.25 -14.12 15.78
CA ALA A 8 7.45 -14.27 16.58
C ALA A 8 7.83 -15.74 16.77
N ARG A 9 6.90 -16.58 17.21
CA ARG A 9 7.13 -18.02 17.42
C ARG A 9 7.56 -18.74 16.15
N ILE A 10 7.01 -18.38 14.98
CA ILE A 10 7.40 -18.99 13.70
C ILE A 10 8.84 -18.63 13.36
N ILE A 11 9.22 -17.35 13.54
CA ILE A 11 10.57 -16.85 13.24
C ILE A 11 11.60 -17.49 14.20
N GLU A 12 11.33 -17.48 15.51
CA GLU A 12 12.18 -18.06 16.55
C GLU A 12 12.38 -19.58 16.37
N ARG A 13 11.34 -20.32 15.93
CA ARG A 13 11.47 -21.75 15.60
C ARG A 13 12.44 -22.03 14.45
N ASN A 14 12.71 -21.05 13.60
CA ASN A 14 13.71 -21.12 12.55
C ASN A 14 15.08 -20.58 12.99
N HIS A 15 15.31 -20.41 14.31
CA HIS A 15 16.55 -19.89 14.88
C HIS A 15 16.95 -18.50 14.37
N ILE A 16 15.95 -17.66 14.10
CA ILE A 16 16.14 -16.27 13.69
C ILE A 16 15.73 -15.38 14.86
N GLU A 17 16.61 -14.48 15.26
CA GLU A 17 16.33 -13.48 16.28
C GLU A 17 15.54 -12.30 15.69
N ILE A 18 14.56 -11.82 16.45
CA ILE A 18 13.75 -10.66 16.06
C ILE A 18 14.33 -9.44 16.78
N GLU A 19 14.89 -8.51 16.01
CA GLU A 19 15.41 -7.27 16.56
C GLU A 19 14.27 -6.30 16.91
N SER A 20 13.28 -6.14 16.01
CA SER A 20 12.15 -5.24 16.23
C SER A 20 10.98 -5.54 15.29
N PHE A 21 9.82 -4.99 15.62
CA PHE A 21 8.64 -4.96 14.76
C PHE A 21 8.41 -3.53 14.26
N ILE A 22 8.12 -3.38 12.98
CA ILE A 22 7.75 -2.11 12.36
C ILE A 22 6.40 -2.26 11.66
N SER A 23 5.51 -1.28 11.77
CA SER A 23 4.26 -1.30 11.00
C SER A 23 4.53 -1.05 9.52
N SER A 24 3.77 -1.72 8.64
CA SER A 24 3.87 -1.54 7.18
C SER A 24 3.65 -0.08 6.77
N THR A 25 2.64 0.56 7.36
CA THR A 25 2.31 1.96 7.08
C THR A 25 3.47 2.91 7.43
N TYR A 26 4.09 2.72 8.60
CA TYR A 26 5.26 3.53 9.01
C TYR A 26 6.46 3.26 8.11
N SER A 27 6.70 2.00 7.78
CA SER A 27 7.73 1.58 6.85
C SER A 27 7.56 2.22 5.47
N ASN A 28 6.35 2.20 4.92
CA ASN A 28 6.03 2.81 3.63
C ASN A 28 6.31 4.32 3.61
N GLY A 29 6.19 5.01 4.74
CA GLY A 29 6.56 6.42 4.87
C GLY A 29 8.02 6.68 4.49
N PHE A 30 8.95 5.81 4.88
CA PHE A 30 10.38 5.95 4.55
C PHE A 30 10.69 5.74 3.07
N SER A 31 9.99 4.82 2.41
CA SER A 31 10.25 4.49 1.01
C SER A 31 9.51 5.39 0.04
N SER A 32 8.35 5.93 0.43
CA SER A 32 7.38 6.51 -0.50
C SER A 32 7.21 8.01 -0.37
N LEU A 33 7.56 8.61 0.78
CA LEU A 33 7.36 10.02 1.06
C LEU A 33 8.66 10.81 0.96
N ASN A 34 8.59 12.02 0.42
CA ASN A 34 9.70 12.97 0.46
C ASN A 34 9.66 13.82 1.75
N LYS A 35 10.73 14.59 1.99
CA LYS A 35 10.87 15.42 3.20
C LYS A 35 9.78 16.48 3.35
N GLU A 36 9.32 17.06 2.25
CA GLU A 36 8.28 18.08 2.28
C GLU A 36 6.93 17.45 2.63
N GLU A 37 6.59 16.30 2.07
CA GLU A 37 5.36 15.56 2.37
C GLU A 37 5.31 15.12 3.83
N LEU A 38 6.43 14.65 4.37
CA LEU A 38 6.54 14.29 5.79
C LEU A 38 6.35 15.50 6.70
N ARG A 39 6.92 16.64 6.34
CA ARG A 39 6.89 17.85 7.18
C ARG A 39 5.57 18.61 7.08
N LEU A 40 5.07 18.84 5.87
CA LEU A 40 3.85 19.64 5.63
C LEU A 40 2.57 18.86 5.87
N GLY A 41 2.65 17.54 5.87
CA GLY A 41 1.54 16.65 6.05
C GLY A 41 0.98 16.08 4.75
N CYS A 42 0.70 14.78 4.79
CA CYS A 42 0.07 14.06 3.69
C CYS A 42 -0.67 12.82 4.18
N ALA A 43 -1.55 12.29 3.33
CA ALA A 43 -2.11 10.96 3.47
C ALA A 43 -1.34 10.00 2.56
N LEU A 44 -0.79 8.93 3.13
CA LEU A 44 -0.20 7.81 2.40
C LEU A 44 -1.20 6.67 2.35
N ILE A 45 -1.54 6.20 1.16
CA ILE A 45 -2.51 5.13 0.92
C ILE A 45 -1.78 3.98 0.21
N ASP A 46 -1.60 2.88 0.94
CA ASP A 46 -1.02 1.64 0.42
C ASP A 46 -2.14 0.68 0.00
N ILE A 47 -2.35 0.51 -1.31
CA ILE A 47 -3.34 -0.42 -1.84
C ILE A 47 -2.63 -1.75 -2.12
N GLY A 48 -2.66 -2.63 -1.11
CA GLY A 48 -2.10 -3.97 -1.18
C GLY A 48 -3.00 -4.97 -1.89
N ALA A 49 -2.72 -6.27 -1.71
CA ALA A 49 -3.54 -7.34 -2.30
C ALA A 49 -4.89 -7.47 -1.60
N SER A 50 -4.90 -7.62 -0.27
CA SER A 50 -6.11 -7.90 0.52
C SER A 50 -6.55 -6.73 1.40
N THR A 51 -5.69 -5.74 1.58
CA THR A 51 -5.93 -4.59 2.47
C THR A 51 -5.46 -3.30 1.82
N THR A 52 -6.11 -2.22 2.21
CA THR A 52 -5.65 -0.85 1.96
C THR A 52 -5.29 -0.23 3.30
N SER A 53 -4.01 0.09 3.49
CA SER A 53 -3.49 0.74 4.69
C SER A 53 -3.36 2.23 4.46
N VAL A 54 -3.86 3.03 5.39
CA VAL A 54 -3.82 4.49 5.32
C VAL A 54 -3.02 5.05 6.48
N GLY A 55 -2.06 5.91 6.18
CA GLY A 55 -1.25 6.63 7.17
C GLY A 55 -1.34 8.13 6.98
N ILE A 56 -1.51 8.87 8.06
CA ILE A 56 -1.40 10.32 8.07
C ILE A 56 -0.05 10.70 8.67
N PHE A 57 0.76 11.37 7.85
CA PHE A 57 2.07 11.86 8.26
C PHE A 57 2.01 13.39 8.41
N TYR A 58 2.63 13.88 9.46
CA TYR A 58 2.74 15.31 9.75
C TYR A 58 3.92 15.56 10.69
N GLU A 59 4.67 16.63 10.47
CA GLU A 59 5.86 16.98 11.26
C GLU A 59 6.82 15.79 11.46
N ASP A 60 7.17 15.13 10.34
CA ASP A 60 8.06 13.97 10.25
C ASP A 60 7.59 12.72 11.04
N SER A 61 6.33 12.68 11.46
CA SER A 61 5.77 11.60 12.28
C SER A 61 4.52 10.99 11.66
N LEU A 62 4.31 9.69 11.87
CA LEU A 62 3.04 9.03 11.61
C LEU A 62 2.09 9.34 12.78
N ILE A 63 1.10 10.20 12.54
CA ILE A 63 0.17 10.67 13.60
C ILE A 63 -1.11 9.84 13.69
N TYR A 64 -1.47 9.14 12.61
CA TYR A 64 -2.66 8.28 12.56
C TYR A 64 -2.51 7.20 11.52
N SER A 65 -3.04 6.00 11.77
CA SER A 65 -3.14 4.93 10.77
C SER A 65 -4.36 4.05 11.00
N PHE A 66 -4.85 3.47 9.90
CA PHE A 66 -5.92 2.46 9.91
C PHE A 66 -5.83 1.60 8.65
N ASP A 67 -6.50 0.45 8.71
CA ASP A 67 -6.57 -0.50 7.61
C ASP A 67 -8.02 -0.76 7.19
N ILE A 68 -8.22 -0.96 5.90
CA ILE A 68 -9.48 -1.35 5.28
C ILE A 68 -9.28 -2.75 4.69
N PRO A 69 -10.16 -3.74 4.96
CA PRO A 69 -10.02 -5.11 4.45
C PRO A 69 -10.48 -5.22 2.97
N LEU A 70 -10.04 -4.29 2.15
CA LEU A 70 -10.26 -4.24 0.70
C LEU A 70 -8.93 -3.90 0.02
N GLY A 71 -8.65 -4.56 -1.10
CA GLY A 71 -7.41 -4.34 -1.87
C GLY A 71 -7.54 -4.87 -3.30
N GLY A 72 -6.42 -5.03 -3.97
CA GLY A 72 -6.34 -5.46 -5.37
C GLY A 72 -6.98 -6.83 -5.65
N TYR A 73 -7.00 -7.73 -4.66
CA TYR A 73 -7.67 -9.04 -4.79
C TYR A 73 -9.19 -8.91 -4.85
N ASN A 74 -9.76 -7.93 -4.19
CA ASN A 74 -11.20 -7.66 -4.30
C ASN A 74 -11.56 -7.21 -5.72
N ILE A 75 -10.71 -6.39 -6.36
CA ILE A 75 -10.87 -6.02 -7.78
C ILE A 75 -10.83 -7.26 -8.67
N THR A 76 -9.88 -8.18 -8.41
CA THR A 76 -9.76 -9.44 -9.15
C THR A 76 -11.02 -10.30 -9.02
N ASN A 77 -11.55 -10.42 -7.80
CA ASN A 77 -12.80 -11.15 -7.53
C ASN A 77 -14.01 -10.52 -8.23
N ASP A 78 -14.09 -9.17 -8.26
CA ASP A 78 -15.18 -8.48 -8.95
C ASP A 78 -15.12 -8.73 -10.46
N ILE A 79 -13.93 -8.69 -11.06
CA ILE A 79 -13.72 -9.03 -12.48
C ILE A 79 -14.10 -10.48 -12.73
N ALA A 80 -13.62 -11.42 -11.90
CA ALA A 80 -13.91 -12.85 -12.05
C ALA A 80 -15.42 -13.13 -12.01
N SER A 81 -16.12 -12.53 -11.03
CA SER A 81 -17.57 -12.68 -10.85
C SER A 81 -18.35 -11.97 -11.95
N GLY A 82 -17.99 -10.71 -12.26
CA GLY A 82 -18.69 -9.90 -13.26
C GLY A 82 -18.57 -10.42 -14.69
N LEU A 83 -17.46 -11.10 -14.99
CA LEU A 83 -17.20 -11.67 -16.32
C LEU A 83 -17.33 -13.20 -16.37
N ALA A 84 -17.76 -13.86 -15.31
CA ALA A 84 -17.83 -15.32 -15.21
C ALA A 84 -16.54 -16.00 -15.69
N THR A 85 -15.38 -15.54 -15.22
CA THR A 85 -14.06 -16.06 -15.58
C THR A 85 -13.30 -16.56 -14.33
N THR A 86 -12.15 -17.20 -14.52
CA THR A 86 -11.34 -17.69 -13.41
C THR A 86 -10.60 -16.53 -12.71
N ILE A 87 -10.26 -16.71 -11.43
CA ILE A 87 -9.46 -15.71 -10.66
C ILE A 87 -8.11 -15.44 -11.34
N THR A 88 -7.46 -16.47 -11.87
CA THR A 88 -6.18 -16.35 -12.58
C THR A 88 -6.31 -15.49 -13.83
N GLU A 89 -7.36 -15.72 -14.62
CA GLU A 89 -7.63 -14.92 -15.82
C GLU A 89 -8.04 -13.48 -15.45
N ALA A 90 -8.87 -13.31 -14.43
CA ALA A 90 -9.25 -11.99 -13.94
C ALA A 90 -8.02 -11.17 -13.47
N GLU A 91 -7.08 -11.79 -12.77
CA GLU A 91 -5.82 -11.14 -12.38
C GLU A 91 -4.98 -10.74 -13.60
N ARG A 92 -4.87 -11.64 -14.59
CA ARG A 92 -4.18 -11.35 -15.85
C ARG A 92 -4.81 -10.15 -16.57
N ILE A 93 -6.13 -10.14 -16.67
CA ILE A 93 -6.89 -9.05 -17.32
C ILE A 93 -6.68 -7.73 -16.58
N LYS A 94 -6.81 -7.74 -15.25
CA LYS A 94 -6.59 -6.55 -14.42
C LYS A 94 -5.21 -5.94 -14.65
N VAL A 95 -4.17 -6.77 -14.68
CA VAL A 95 -2.79 -6.31 -14.85
C VAL A 95 -2.51 -5.79 -16.26
N LEU A 96 -3.01 -6.48 -17.29
CA LEU A 96 -2.70 -6.16 -18.68
C LEU A 96 -3.61 -5.06 -19.27
N HIS A 97 -4.87 -5.03 -18.87
CA HIS A 97 -5.90 -4.18 -19.49
C HIS A 97 -6.55 -3.18 -18.53
N GLY A 98 -6.23 -3.25 -17.23
CA GLY A 98 -6.76 -2.30 -16.24
C GLY A 98 -6.31 -0.88 -16.53
N ASN A 99 -7.27 -0.02 -16.86
CA ASN A 99 -7.02 1.38 -17.20
C ASN A 99 -8.17 2.26 -16.70
N LEU A 100 -7.87 3.20 -15.84
CA LEU A 100 -8.85 4.12 -15.25
C LEU A 100 -8.94 5.47 -15.99
N TYR A 101 -8.15 5.66 -17.06
CA TYR A 101 -8.33 6.83 -17.92
C TYR A 101 -9.69 6.78 -18.65
N ASN A 102 -10.40 7.88 -18.62
CA ASN A 102 -11.63 8.05 -19.41
C ASN A 102 -11.27 8.24 -20.89
N SER A 103 -10.92 7.15 -21.60
CA SER A 103 -10.74 7.24 -23.05
C SER A 103 -11.88 6.51 -23.77
N THR A 104 -12.61 7.25 -24.57
CA THR A 104 -13.70 6.71 -25.42
C THR A 104 -13.18 5.71 -26.47
N PHE A 105 -11.91 5.78 -26.83
CA PHE A 105 -11.30 4.89 -27.82
C PHE A 105 -11.00 3.50 -27.25
N SER A 106 -10.49 3.39 -26.02
CA SER A 106 -10.19 2.09 -25.40
C SER A 106 -11.44 1.37 -24.87
N SER A 107 -12.56 2.07 -24.69
CA SER A 107 -13.80 1.46 -24.18
C SER A 107 -14.44 0.49 -25.16
N ASN A 108 -14.22 0.64 -26.46
CA ASN A 108 -14.79 -0.22 -27.51
C ASN A 108 -13.87 -1.38 -27.92
N GLU A 109 -12.64 -1.40 -27.45
CA GLU A 109 -11.71 -2.49 -27.71
C GLU A 109 -12.20 -3.77 -27.04
N GLN A 110 -12.15 -4.87 -27.78
CA GLN A 110 -12.61 -6.19 -27.32
C GLN A 110 -11.44 -7.14 -27.15
N ILE A 111 -11.48 -7.93 -26.11
CA ILE A 111 -10.51 -8.97 -25.82
C ILE A 111 -11.20 -10.31 -25.63
N ASN A 112 -10.51 -11.39 -25.99
CA ASN A 112 -10.96 -12.76 -25.74
C ASN A 112 -10.40 -13.20 -24.38
N ILE A 113 -11.28 -13.66 -23.51
CA ILE A 113 -10.95 -14.15 -22.18
C ILE A 113 -11.46 -15.57 -21.99
N ALA A 114 -10.80 -16.36 -21.16
CA ALA A 114 -11.25 -17.69 -20.82
C ALA A 114 -12.57 -17.61 -20.03
N SER A 115 -13.57 -18.37 -20.47
CA SER A 115 -14.85 -18.50 -19.76
C SER A 115 -14.75 -19.58 -18.68
N GLN A 116 -15.52 -19.43 -17.60
CA GLN A 116 -15.64 -20.43 -16.52
C GLN A 116 -16.74 -21.48 -16.85
N ASP A 117 -17.01 -21.76 -18.13
CA ASP A 117 -17.97 -22.77 -18.51
C ASP A 117 -17.47 -24.16 -18.10
N GLN A 118 -18.16 -24.78 -17.14
CA GLN A 118 -17.82 -26.14 -16.63
C GLN A 118 -17.94 -27.26 -17.69
N ASN A 119 -18.66 -26.98 -18.75
CA ASN A 119 -18.88 -27.98 -19.83
C ASN A 119 -17.85 -27.89 -20.96
N ASN A 120 -17.07 -26.77 -21.01
CA ASN A 120 -16.07 -26.56 -22.06
C ASN A 120 -14.85 -25.80 -21.52
N THR A 121 -13.82 -26.54 -21.13
CA THR A 121 -12.56 -26.01 -20.58
C THR A 121 -11.80 -25.09 -21.54
N ASN A 122 -12.16 -25.05 -22.81
CA ASN A 122 -11.57 -24.20 -23.84
C ASN A 122 -12.53 -23.10 -24.35
N ALA A 123 -13.61 -22.80 -23.62
CA ALA A 123 -14.53 -21.76 -24.03
C ALA A 123 -13.89 -20.36 -23.80
N TYR A 124 -13.92 -19.56 -24.84
CA TYR A 124 -13.55 -18.14 -24.79
C TYR A 124 -14.80 -17.28 -24.95
N GLN A 125 -14.80 -16.14 -24.30
CA GLN A 125 -15.82 -15.12 -24.50
C GLN A 125 -15.15 -13.80 -24.86
N THR A 126 -15.83 -12.99 -25.64
CA THR A 126 -15.37 -11.66 -26.03
C THR A 126 -15.95 -10.61 -25.10
N VAL A 127 -15.10 -9.82 -24.48
CA VAL A 127 -15.48 -8.78 -23.51
C VAL A 127 -14.86 -7.45 -23.88
N SER A 128 -15.61 -6.37 -23.71
CA SER A 128 -15.10 -5.01 -23.89
C SER A 128 -14.16 -4.61 -22.72
N ILE A 129 -13.04 -3.99 -23.03
CA ILE A 129 -12.12 -3.39 -22.03
C ILE A 129 -12.86 -2.33 -21.20
N GLY A 130 -13.81 -1.63 -21.77
CA GLY A 130 -14.63 -0.67 -21.05
C GLY A 130 -15.37 -1.27 -19.85
N ILE A 131 -15.95 -2.47 -19.99
CA ILE A 131 -16.62 -3.16 -18.88
C ILE A 131 -15.62 -3.51 -17.76
N ILE A 132 -14.44 -3.98 -18.14
CA ILE A 132 -13.37 -4.29 -17.17
C ILE A 132 -12.99 -3.03 -16.37
N ASN A 133 -12.79 -1.93 -17.05
CA ASN A 133 -12.41 -0.67 -16.43
C ASN A 133 -13.50 -0.10 -15.52
N GLU A 134 -14.78 -0.24 -15.87
CA GLU A 134 -15.89 0.16 -15.00
C GLU A 134 -15.93 -0.69 -13.70
N ILE A 135 -15.68 -1.99 -13.78
CA ILE A 135 -15.59 -2.86 -12.61
C ILE A 135 -14.44 -2.41 -11.69
N ILE A 136 -13.25 -2.17 -12.25
CA ILE A 136 -12.09 -1.71 -11.50
C ILE A 136 -12.38 -0.35 -10.85
N LYS A 137 -12.94 0.57 -11.61
CA LYS A 137 -13.29 1.93 -11.16
C LYS A 137 -14.29 1.92 -10.01
N ALA A 138 -15.32 1.07 -10.08
CA ALA A 138 -16.30 0.95 -9.02
C ALA A 138 -15.66 0.54 -7.69
N ARG A 139 -14.76 -0.47 -7.70
CA ARG A 139 -14.07 -0.91 -6.48
C ARG A 139 -13.09 0.13 -5.94
N ILE A 140 -12.34 0.79 -6.80
CA ILE A 140 -11.42 1.86 -6.40
C ILE A 140 -12.19 3.03 -5.79
N SER A 141 -13.33 3.40 -6.38
CA SER A 141 -14.19 4.45 -5.84
C SER A 141 -14.73 4.10 -4.45
N GLU A 142 -15.17 2.86 -4.25
CA GLU A 142 -15.60 2.38 -2.93
C GLU A 142 -14.49 2.47 -1.88
N ILE A 143 -13.26 2.04 -2.21
CA ILE A 143 -12.12 2.16 -1.30
C ILE A 143 -11.91 3.63 -0.92
N PHE A 144 -11.95 4.55 -1.89
CA PHE A 144 -11.76 5.97 -1.65
C PHE A 144 -12.87 6.60 -0.80
N GLU A 145 -14.12 6.21 -1.02
CA GLU A 145 -15.26 6.66 -0.20
C GLU A 145 -15.10 6.22 1.27
N ILE A 146 -14.66 4.98 1.50
CA ILE A 146 -14.39 4.47 2.86
C ILE A 146 -13.26 5.25 3.51
N VAL A 147 -12.16 5.52 2.77
CA VAL A 147 -11.02 6.31 3.27
C VAL A 147 -11.49 7.71 3.66
N GLU A 148 -12.19 8.40 2.76
CA GLU A 148 -12.67 9.77 3.02
C GLU A 148 -13.60 9.81 4.23
N LYS A 149 -14.59 8.92 4.28
CA LYS A 149 -15.55 8.82 5.39
C LYS A 149 -14.84 8.58 6.71
N HIS A 150 -13.87 7.65 6.75
CA HIS A 150 -13.13 7.33 7.97
C HIS A 150 -12.31 8.52 8.46
N LEU A 151 -11.56 9.16 7.57
CA LEU A 151 -10.72 10.34 7.91
C LEU A 151 -11.57 11.53 8.32
N LYS A 152 -12.75 11.73 7.73
CA LYS A 152 -13.69 12.78 8.12
C LYS A 152 -14.22 12.58 9.55
N ILE A 153 -14.61 11.35 9.91
CA ILE A 153 -15.04 11.00 11.27
C ILE A 153 -13.91 11.27 12.29
N LYS A 154 -12.67 11.00 11.93
CA LYS A 154 -11.48 11.21 12.78
C LYS A 154 -10.90 12.64 12.69
N LYS A 155 -11.49 13.51 11.88
CA LYS A 155 -11.07 14.92 11.67
C LYS A 155 -9.68 15.04 11.01
N TYR A 156 -9.26 14.05 10.24
CA TYR A 156 -8.01 14.05 9.47
C TYR A 156 -8.23 14.27 7.96
N ASP A 157 -9.44 14.55 7.53
CA ASP A 157 -9.80 14.73 6.11
C ASP A 157 -9.09 15.91 5.44
N HIS A 158 -8.65 16.91 6.23
CA HIS A 158 -7.88 18.04 5.70
C HIS A 158 -6.54 17.60 5.08
N PHE A 159 -5.93 16.48 5.53
CA PHE A 159 -4.71 15.94 4.93
C PHE A 159 -4.94 15.39 3.52
N LEU A 160 -6.14 14.88 3.21
CA LEU A 160 -6.50 14.51 1.83
C LEU A 160 -6.45 15.71 0.88
N LYS A 161 -6.81 16.90 1.39
CA LYS A 161 -6.79 18.14 0.61
C LYS A 161 -5.37 18.71 0.43
N THR A 162 -4.43 18.31 1.27
CA THR A 162 -3.04 18.75 1.20
C THR A 162 -2.28 17.94 0.16
N LYS A 163 -2.13 16.64 0.38
CA LYS A 163 -1.41 15.73 -0.53
C LYS A 163 -1.83 14.29 -0.26
N VAL A 164 -2.04 13.54 -1.33
CA VAL A 164 -2.26 12.09 -1.26
C VAL A 164 -1.16 11.38 -2.05
N VAL A 165 -0.52 10.41 -1.41
CA VAL A 165 0.51 9.57 -2.03
C VAL A 165 0.03 8.14 -2.03
N PHE A 166 0.04 7.49 -3.19
CA PHE A 166 -0.31 6.09 -3.34
C PHE A 166 0.92 5.21 -3.42
N THR A 167 0.84 4.03 -2.83
CA THR A 167 1.83 2.95 -2.92
C THR A 167 1.13 1.59 -2.89
N GLY A 168 1.89 0.50 -2.92
CA GLY A 168 1.34 -0.86 -2.98
C GLY A 168 1.08 -1.34 -4.39
N GLY A 169 0.86 -2.65 -4.54
CA GLY A 169 0.76 -3.30 -5.85
C GLY A 169 -0.41 -2.82 -6.69
N ALA A 170 -1.57 -2.63 -6.09
CA ALA A 170 -2.76 -2.18 -6.82
C ALA A 170 -2.71 -0.69 -7.16
N SER A 171 -1.82 0.10 -6.56
CA SER A 171 -1.60 1.49 -6.96
C SER A 171 -1.01 1.65 -8.36
N GLN A 172 -0.48 0.58 -8.94
CA GLN A 172 0.11 0.58 -10.29
C GLN A 172 -0.94 0.51 -11.41
N ILE A 173 -2.24 0.40 -11.09
CA ILE A 173 -3.30 0.45 -12.09
C ILE A 173 -3.22 1.79 -12.84
N THR A 174 -3.11 1.70 -14.16
CA THR A 174 -3.00 2.87 -15.03
C THR A 174 -4.16 3.83 -14.82
N GLY A 175 -3.87 5.13 -14.67
CA GLY A 175 -4.89 6.16 -14.47
C GLY A 175 -5.37 6.34 -13.02
N LEU A 176 -4.83 5.58 -12.03
CA LEU A 176 -5.20 5.75 -10.63
C LEU A 176 -5.00 7.19 -10.14
N GLU A 177 -3.90 7.81 -10.50
CA GLU A 177 -3.61 9.19 -10.12
C GLU A 177 -4.66 10.17 -10.63
N GLU A 178 -5.13 9.98 -11.87
CA GLU A 178 -6.13 10.87 -12.48
C GLU A 178 -7.50 10.72 -11.83
N ILE A 179 -7.96 9.49 -11.62
CA ILE A 179 -9.25 9.26 -10.98
C ILE A 179 -9.24 9.76 -9.53
N SER A 180 -8.15 9.60 -8.82
CA SER A 180 -8.01 10.05 -7.44
C SER A 180 -7.99 11.58 -7.30
N LYS A 181 -7.53 12.33 -8.32
CA LYS A 181 -7.63 13.80 -8.36
C LYS A 181 -9.07 14.28 -8.33
N ASN A 182 -9.96 13.52 -8.92
CA ASN A 182 -11.40 13.85 -8.97
C ASN A 182 -12.14 13.41 -7.71
N LEU A 183 -11.75 12.30 -7.10
CA LEU A 183 -12.46 11.67 -5.99
C LEU A 183 -11.94 12.08 -4.61
N LEU A 184 -10.63 12.26 -4.43
CA LEU A 184 -10.02 12.55 -3.14
C LEU A 184 -9.38 13.93 -3.06
N SER A 185 -8.39 14.20 -3.93
CA SER A 185 -7.57 15.40 -3.84
C SER A 185 -6.94 15.74 -5.18
N ARG A 186 -6.80 17.04 -5.45
CA ARG A 186 -6.09 17.54 -6.63
C ARG A 186 -4.58 17.24 -6.61
N PHE A 187 -4.03 17.02 -5.43
CA PHE A 187 -2.59 16.80 -5.23
C PHE A 187 -2.34 15.32 -4.93
N THR A 188 -2.42 14.50 -5.96
CA THR A 188 -2.16 13.06 -5.85
C THR A 188 -0.97 12.65 -6.69
N ARG A 189 -0.26 11.63 -6.24
CA ARG A 189 0.76 10.93 -7.02
C ARG A 189 0.86 9.46 -6.62
N VAL A 190 1.30 8.62 -7.55
CA VAL A 190 1.77 7.26 -7.25
C VAL A 190 3.26 7.33 -6.92
N SER A 191 3.66 6.70 -5.83
CA SER A 191 5.04 6.68 -5.38
C SER A 191 5.84 5.58 -6.09
N THR A 192 7.05 5.94 -6.48
CA THR A 192 8.11 4.98 -6.75
C THR A 192 9.03 4.96 -5.53
N PRO A 193 9.27 3.81 -4.89
CA PRO A 193 10.14 3.72 -3.73
C PRO A 193 11.55 4.24 -4.00
N VAL A 194 12.19 4.73 -2.95
CA VAL A 194 13.58 5.19 -3.02
C VAL A 194 14.48 4.04 -3.48
N ARG A 195 15.34 4.30 -4.46
CA ARG A 195 16.30 3.31 -4.94
C ARG A 195 17.38 3.05 -3.89
N ILE A 196 17.63 1.79 -3.62
CA ILE A 196 18.73 1.33 -2.77
C ILE A 196 19.82 0.73 -3.69
N ASN A 197 21.06 1.15 -3.53
CA ASN A 197 22.18 0.61 -4.30
C ASN A 197 22.31 -0.90 -4.07
N GLY A 198 22.41 -1.66 -5.15
CA GLY A 198 22.51 -3.11 -5.12
C GLY A 198 21.17 -3.86 -5.26
N LEU A 199 20.03 -3.18 -5.23
CA LEU A 199 18.76 -3.79 -5.58
C LEU A 199 18.50 -3.75 -7.09
N PRO A 200 17.98 -4.83 -7.69
CA PRO A 200 17.58 -4.83 -9.09
C PRO A 200 16.39 -3.87 -9.32
N ASP A 201 16.30 -3.27 -10.50
CA ASP A 201 15.23 -2.33 -10.86
C ASP A 201 13.81 -2.92 -10.65
N ALA A 202 13.65 -4.20 -10.88
CA ALA A 202 12.39 -4.91 -10.65
C ALA A 202 11.93 -4.89 -9.18
N ALA A 203 12.84 -4.75 -8.23
CA ALA A 203 12.55 -4.63 -6.81
C ALA A 203 12.27 -3.17 -6.37
N CYS A 204 12.46 -2.18 -7.26
CA CYS A 204 12.22 -0.77 -6.98
C CYS A 204 10.82 -0.32 -7.42
N THR A 205 9.82 -1.17 -7.24
CA THR A 205 8.41 -0.89 -7.57
C THR A 205 7.58 -0.73 -6.30
N SER A 206 6.39 -0.15 -6.43
CA SER A 206 5.48 0.08 -5.29
C SER A 206 5.11 -1.22 -4.54
N ASN A 207 5.22 -2.39 -5.17
CA ASN A 207 5.03 -3.70 -4.54
C ASN A 207 6.01 -3.95 -3.39
N PHE A 208 7.20 -3.37 -3.44
CA PHE A 208 8.27 -3.57 -2.47
C PHE A 208 8.45 -2.39 -1.51
N ALA A 209 7.54 -1.41 -1.55
CA ALA A 209 7.63 -0.20 -0.74
C ALA A 209 7.83 -0.51 0.75
N THR A 210 7.07 -1.44 1.31
CA THR A 210 7.17 -1.84 2.72
C THR A 210 8.54 -2.41 3.06
N VAL A 211 9.07 -3.32 2.23
CA VAL A 211 10.38 -3.95 2.48
C VAL A 211 11.50 -2.92 2.36
N ILE A 212 11.46 -2.09 1.32
CA ILE A 212 12.42 -1.00 1.11
C ILE A 212 12.39 -0.03 2.30
N GLY A 213 11.20 0.36 2.74
CA GLY A 213 11.04 1.24 3.88
C GLY A 213 11.56 0.65 5.18
N ALA A 214 11.36 -0.65 5.42
CA ALA A 214 11.92 -1.36 6.57
C ALA A 214 13.45 -1.31 6.56
N LEU A 215 14.09 -1.59 5.42
CA LEU A 215 15.54 -1.49 5.26
C LEU A 215 16.07 -0.07 5.51
N LEU A 216 15.37 0.96 5.02
CA LEU A 216 15.74 2.35 5.25
C LEU A 216 15.58 2.78 6.71
N SER A 217 14.59 2.24 7.43
CA SER A 217 14.36 2.54 8.85
C SER A 217 15.48 2.02 9.75
N ILE A 218 16.03 0.85 9.43
CA ILE A 218 17.18 0.26 10.16
C ILE A 218 18.41 1.18 10.06
N ASN A 219 18.71 1.68 8.87
CA ASN A 219 19.83 2.60 8.66
C ASN A 219 19.66 3.91 9.46
N LYS A 220 18.44 4.43 9.56
CA LYS A 220 18.15 5.65 10.32
C LYS A 220 18.27 5.42 11.83
N SER A 221 17.81 4.32 12.35
CA SER A 221 17.95 3.96 13.77
C SER A 221 19.40 3.70 14.15
N SER A 222 20.17 3.05 13.30
CA SER A 222 21.60 2.83 13.50
C SER A 222 22.40 4.14 13.50
N ALA A 223 22.06 5.08 12.61
CA ALA A 223 22.69 6.40 12.58
C ALA A 223 22.34 7.24 13.83
N LEU A 224 21.13 7.14 14.35
CA LEU A 224 20.72 7.78 15.60
C LEU A 224 21.43 7.16 16.81
N ASN A 225 21.55 5.83 16.86
CA ASN A 225 22.25 5.13 17.93
C ASN A 225 23.75 5.45 17.92
N ASN A 226 24.39 5.57 16.76
CA ASN A 226 25.79 5.95 16.65
C ASN A 226 26.06 7.41 17.12
N ASN A 227 25.10 8.32 16.89
CA ASN A 227 25.19 9.70 17.37
C ASN A 227 24.91 9.83 18.90
N ILE A 228 24.10 8.92 19.45
CA ILE A 228 23.82 8.87 20.90
C ILE A 228 25.01 8.26 21.69
N ASN A 229 25.75 7.34 21.08
CA ASN A 229 26.91 6.71 21.74
C ASN A 229 28.15 7.64 21.87
N LEU A 230 28.14 8.83 21.26
CA LEU A 230 29.31 9.69 21.30
C LEU A 230 29.34 10.71 22.44
N ASN A 231 28.27 10.96 23.20
CA ASN A 231 28.34 12.00 24.26
C ASN A 231 27.33 11.97 25.40
N GLU A 232 26.65 10.87 25.74
CA GLU A 232 25.80 10.89 26.93
C GLU A 232 26.07 9.70 27.87
N LYS A 233 26.69 9.98 29.03
CA LYS A 233 26.53 9.17 30.24
C LYS A 233 25.06 9.15 30.59
N LEU A 234 24.37 8.09 30.24
CA LEU A 234 22.96 7.88 30.60
C LEU A 234 22.78 8.08 32.09
N ASN A 235 21.98 9.05 32.48
CA ASN A 235 21.59 9.27 33.87
C ASN A 235 20.85 8.02 34.39
N SER A 236 20.96 7.74 35.68
CA SER A 236 20.40 6.55 36.34
C SER A 236 18.90 6.32 36.04
N PHE A 237 18.14 7.40 35.80
CA PHE A 237 16.74 7.33 35.40
C PHE A 237 16.52 6.75 34.00
N GLN A 238 17.37 7.04 33.05
CA GLN A 238 17.26 6.51 31.68
C GLN A 238 17.64 5.03 31.61
N LYS A 239 18.57 4.59 32.49
CA LYS A 239 18.89 3.17 32.66
C LYS A 239 17.70 2.39 33.24
N LEU A 240 17.00 2.96 34.21
CA LEU A 240 15.81 2.37 34.83
C LEU A 240 14.65 2.27 33.82
N TYR A 241 14.40 3.30 33.02
CA TYR A 241 13.38 3.31 32.01
C TYR A 241 13.63 2.26 30.91
N ARG A 242 14.89 2.14 30.46
CA ARG A 242 15.30 1.12 29.48
C ARG A 242 15.17 -0.29 30.05
N TRP A 243 15.52 -0.50 31.31
CA TRP A 243 15.34 -1.78 31.98
C TRP A 243 13.86 -2.16 32.12
N MET A 244 12.98 -1.22 32.47
CA MET A 244 11.53 -1.47 32.51
C MET A 244 10.93 -1.76 31.13
N ALA A 245 11.39 -1.09 30.09
CA ALA A 245 10.89 -1.31 28.72
C ALA A 245 11.36 -2.66 28.11
N THR A 246 12.43 -3.28 28.66
CA THR A 246 12.95 -4.57 28.22
C THR A 246 12.45 -5.76 29.05
N ASN A 247 11.86 -5.53 30.22
CA ASN A 247 11.45 -6.60 31.16
C ASN A 247 9.96 -6.57 31.53
N VAL A 248 9.13 -5.82 30.80
CA VAL A 248 7.68 -5.82 30.84
C VAL A 248 7.13 -6.07 29.43
#